data_82ac1b1c89168d3c176504f200bfbf00
#
_entry.id   82ac1b1c89168d3c176504f200bfbf00
#
_cell.length_a   1.000
_cell.length_b   1.000
_cell.length_c   1.000
_cell.angle_alpha   90.00
_cell.angle_beta   90.00
_cell.angle_gamma   90.00
#
_symmetry.space_group_name_H-M   'P 1'
#
loop_
_entity.id
_entity.type
_entity.pdbx_description
1 polymer ?
#
loop_
_entity_poly.entity_id
_entity_poly.type
_entity_poly.pdbx_seq_one_letter_code
_entity_poly.pdbx_strand_id
1 'polypeptide(L)' 'MKIKLLENNKIIEVPSYWNWHLVDGKKVIIDQNKKIIAIVIEE' A
#
# COMPACT_ATOMS: atom_id res chain seq x y z
N MET A 1 1.21 8.91 5.18
CA MET A 1 1.99 7.96 4.33
C MET A 1 1.41 7.96 2.93
N LYS A 2 2.28 7.94 1.94
CA LYS A 2 1.82 7.93 0.55
C LYS A 2 1.89 6.53 -0.02
N ILE A 3 0.82 6.14 -0.70
CA ILE A 3 0.76 4.83 -1.34
C ILE A 3 0.46 5.00 -2.82
N LYS A 4 0.93 4.05 -3.61
CA LYS A 4 0.68 4.03 -5.04
C LYS A 4 -0.27 2.88 -5.35
N LEU A 5 -1.43 3.21 -5.90
CA LEU A 5 -2.42 2.20 -6.27
C LEU A 5 -1.94 1.49 -7.53
N LEU A 6 -1.90 0.16 -7.49
CA LEU A 6 -1.42 -0.61 -8.64
C LEU A 6 -2.41 -0.61 -9.79
N GLU A 7 -3.69 -0.42 -9.50
CA GLU A 7 -4.74 -0.44 -10.50
C GLU A 7 -4.57 0.65 -11.55
N ASN A 8 -4.23 1.86 -11.10
CA ASN A 8 -4.17 3.01 -12.01
C ASN A 8 -2.93 3.87 -11.82
N ASN A 9 -1.97 3.41 -11.01
CA ASN A 9 -0.74 4.13 -10.71
C ASN A 9 -0.93 5.48 -10.04
N LYS A 10 -2.09 5.71 -9.44
CA LYS A 10 -2.33 6.96 -8.71
C LYS A 10 -1.69 6.90 -7.34
N ILE A 11 -1.17 8.05 -6.90
CA ILE A 11 -0.58 8.20 -5.59
C ILE A 11 -1.58 8.94 -4.72
N ILE A 12 -1.90 8.35 -3.56
CA ILE A 12 -2.82 8.98 -2.61
C ILE A 12 -2.19 9.03 -1.24
N GLU A 13 -2.66 9.97 -0.43
CA GLU A 13 -2.22 10.12 0.95
C GLU A 13 -3.19 9.40 1.87
N VAL A 14 -2.65 8.58 2.78
CA VAL A 14 -3.47 7.85 3.75
C VAL A 14 -2.84 8.02 5.13
N PRO A 15 -3.59 7.79 6.21
CA PRO A 15 -3.03 7.87 7.57
C PRO A 15 -1.90 6.88 7.75
N SER A 16 -0.89 7.25 8.53
CA SER A 16 0.28 6.40 8.76
C SER A 16 -0.04 5.08 9.46
N TYR A 17 -1.18 5.02 10.14
CA TYR A 17 -1.61 3.80 10.83
C TYR A 17 -2.43 2.88 9.92
N TRP A 18 -2.58 3.21 8.64
CA TRP A 18 -3.41 2.43 7.75
C TRP A 18 -2.83 1.03 7.54
N ASN A 19 -3.69 0.12 7.16
CA ASN A 19 -3.45 -1.32 7.18
C ASN A 19 -2.42 -1.76 6.14
N TRP A 20 -1.14 -1.70 6.52
CA TRP A 20 -0.06 -2.14 5.64
C TRP A 20 0.54 -3.44 6.14
N HIS A 21 1.14 -4.19 5.24
CA HIS A 21 1.81 -5.45 5.56
C HIS A 21 3.19 -5.48 4.95
N LEU A 22 4.09 -6.25 5.56
CA LEU A 22 5.44 -6.43 5.01
C LEU A 22 5.47 -7.68 4.14
N VAL A 23 5.89 -7.49 2.88
CA VAL A 23 6.07 -8.59 1.94
C VAL A 23 7.43 -8.37 1.29
N ASP A 24 8.34 -9.34 1.48
CA ASP A 24 9.71 -9.26 0.97
C ASP A 24 10.42 -7.97 1.38
N GLY A 25 10.18 -7.54 2.62
CA GLY A 25 10.81 -6.34 3.16
C GLY A 25 10.19 -5.03 2.69
N LYS A 26 9.08 -5.09 1.95
CA LYS A 26 8.39 -3.91 1.44
C LYS A 26 7.03 -3.78 2.10
N LYS A 27 6.63 -2.53 2.36
CA LYS A 27 5.30 -2.26 2.91
C LYS A 27 4.31 -2.19 1.77
N VAL A 28 3.27 -2.99 1.85
CA VAL A 28 2.23 -3.05 0.82
C VAL A 28 0.86 -3.04 1.48
N ILE A 29 -0.16 -2.71 0.70
CA ILE A 29 -1.55 -2.78 1.13
C ILE A 29 -2.17 -3.98 0.42
N ILE A 30 -2.82 -4.84 1.18
CA ILE A 30 -3.48 -6.02 0.61
C ILE A 30 -4.97 -5.96 0.90
N ASP A 31 -5.76 -6.58 0.02
CA ASP A 31 -7.20 -6.64 0.21
C ASP A 31 -7.58 -7.90 1.02
N GLN A 32 -8.88 -8.12 1.18
CA GLN A 32 -9.37 -9.26 1.96
C GLN A 32 -9.01 -10.60 1.33
N ASN A 33 -8.65 -10.61 0.06
CA ASN A 33 -8.22 -11.81 -0.66
C ASN A 33 -6.70 -11.98 -0.63
N LYS A 34 -6.02 -11.16 0.18
CA LYS A 34 -4.56 -11.16 0.31
C LYS A 34 -3.84 -10.81 -0.98
N LYS A 35 -4.50 -10.05 -1.84
CA LYS A 35 -3.92 -9.56 -3.08
C LYS A 35 -3.33 -8.18 -2.84
N ILE A 36 -2.11 -7.95 -3.33
CA ILE A 36 -1.47 -6.64 -3.20
C ILE A 36 -2.18 -5.66 -4.12
N ILE A 37 -2.73 -4.59 -3.54
CA ILE A 37 -3.46 -3.57 -4.30
C ILE A 37 -2.73 -2.23 -4.35
N ALA A 38 -1.77 -2.03 -3.48
CA ALA A 38 -1.00 -0.79 -3.44
C ALA A 38 0.33 -1.03 -2.76
N ILE A 39 1.28 -0.14 -3.00
CA ILE A 39 2.58 -0.18 -2.34
C ILE A 39 2.81 1.14 -1.63
N VAL A 40 3.50 1.08 -0.50
CA VAL A 40 3.86 2.28 0.26
C VAL A 40 5.12 2.86 -0.35
N ILE A 41 5.05 4.10 -0.83
CA ILE A 41 6.19 4.74 -1.48
C ILE A 41 6.83 5.81 -0.60
N GLU A 42 6.11 6.31 0.40
CA GLU A 42 6.64 7.33 1.29
C GLU A 42 5.92 7.28 2.63
N GLU A 43 6.68 7.15 3.69
CA GLU A 43 6.14 7.14 5.03
C GLU A 43 6.10 8.55 5.62
#